data_3fed16c7e4b8345a8e4345a81261cda8
#
_entry.id   3fed16c7e4b8345a8e4345a81261cda8
#
_cell.length_a   1.000
_cell.length_b   1.000
_cell.length_c   1.000
_cell.angle_alpha   90.00
_cell.angle_beta   90.00
_cell.angle_gamma   90.00
#
_symmetry.space_group_name_H-M   'P 1'
#
loop_
_entity.id
_entity.type
_entity.pdbx_description
1 polymer ?
#
loop_
_entity_poly.entity_id
_entity_poly.type
_entity_poly.pdbx_seq_one_letter_code
_entity_poly.pdbx_strand_id
1 'polypeptide(L)'
;MPLALCLLLLPLFPALAAPIEVTDDTGHTLRLEQPARRIIPLYGAFGEMLLALGCGDRLVARTDADASVPELAQLPAVGTHMRPNPELVAGARPDLVLQMSGRGEALLQTEALRKLGVPVLSFEVNSFAQLFRVMEILGRLCGREAEARALVADWKARLEALAADHAGRKPWRVFYEVRSPDLLAAGRGGIVSDIIEAAGGENVVSEKRKLARLNEEAVLLADPEVYLVQRGPMNPAPRPLAERPHFRGLGAVREGRTLEVDEALFSRPGPRSVEAAEQLAQWLKGLKKPEAEKNGEGK
;
A
#
# COMPACT_ATOMS: atom_id res chain seq x y z
N MET A 1 -32.12 -33.78 -60.20
CA MET A 1 -32.71 -33.13 -59.04
C MET A 1 -31.53 -32.67 -58.14
N PRO A 2 -31.29 -31.36 -57.97
CA PRO A 2 -30.26 -30.85 -57.07
C PRO A 2 -30.80 -30.80 -55.62
N LEU A 3 -30.10 -31.43 -54.69
CA LEU A 3 -30.34 -31.37 -53.24
C LEU A 3 -29.90 -29.97 -52.75
N ALA A 4 -30.82 -29.14 -52.33
CA ALA A 4 -30.55 -27.87 -51.70
C ALA A 4 -30.12 -28.10 -50.23
N LEU A 5 -28.84 -27.86 -49.93
CA LEU A 5 -28.31 -27.91 -48.58
C LEU A 5 -28.69 -26.61 -47.87
N CYS A 6 -29.73 -26.63 -47.04
CA CYS A 6 -30.09 -25.51 -46.16
C CYS A 6 -29.10 -25.41 -45.01
N LEU A 7 -28.16 -24.45 -45.09
CA LEU A 7 -27.29 -24.09 -43.99
C LEU A 7 -28.10 -23.33 -42.92
N LEU A 8 -28.45 -24.00 -41.83
CA LEU A 8 -29.05 -23.35 -40.64
C LEU A 8 -27.99 -22.46 -39.96
N LEU A 9 -28.03 -21.15 -40.19
CA LEU A 9 -27.32 -20.13 -39.40
C LEU A 9 -28.00 -20.07 -38.03
N LEU A 10 -27.42 -20.77 -37.04
CA LEU A 10 -27.77 -20.57 -35.64
C LEU A 10 -27.26 -19.18 -35.22
N PRO A 11 -28.13 -18.31 -34.68
CA PRO A 11 -27.66 -17.03 -34.13
C PRO A 11 -26.74 -17.28 -32.94
N LEU A 12 -25.49 -16.84 -33.04
CA LEU A 12 -24.55 -16.78 -31.91
C LEU A 12 -25.09 -15.67 -30.98
N PHE A 13 -25.89 -16.01 -29.98
CA PHE A 13 -26.16 -15.09 -28.88
C PHE A 13 -24.84 -14.92 -28.09
N PRO A 14 -24.34 -13.70 -27.91
CA PRO A 14 -23.23 -13.49 -26.99
C PRO A 14 -23.68 -13.95 -25.61
N ALA A 15 -22.94 -14.89 -25.04
CA ALA A 15 -23.15 -15.31 -23.67
C ALA A 15 -23.03 -14.02 -22.79
N LEU A 16 -24.11 -13.62 -22.14
CA LEU A 16 -24.03 -12.58 -21.12
C LEU A 16 -23.04 -13.07 -20.05
N ALA A 17 -21.96 -12.37 -19.90
CA ALA A 17 -21.02 -12.62 -18.80
C ALA A 17 -21.79 -12.50 -17.47
N ALA A 18 -21.52 -13.41 -16.54
CA ALA A 18 -22.12 -13.33 -15.21
C ALA A 18 -21.78 -11.98 -14.56
N PRO A 19 -22.71 -11.34 -13.84
CA PRO A 19 -22.46 -10.09 -13.17
C PRO A 19 -21.33 -10.24 -12.14
N ILE A 20 -20.54 -9.19 -11.99
CA ILE A 20 -19.43 -9.12 -11.04
C ILE A 20 -20.00 -8.64 -9.71
N GLU A 21 -19.95 -9.49 -8.68
CA GLU A 21 -20.38 -9.13 -7.34
C GLU A 21 -19.20 -9.11 -6.39
N VAL A 22 -19.05 -8.01 -5.65
CA VAL A 22 -17.95 -7.80 -4.70
C VAL A 22 -18.49 -7.19 -3.43
N THR A 23 -18.17 -7.81 -2.29
CA THR A 23 -18.39 -7.25 -0.96
C THR A 23 -17.10 -6.64 -0.43
N ASP A 24 -17.17 -5.40 0.02
CA ASP A 24 -16.03 -4.66 0.55
C ASP A 24 -15.79 -4.93 2.04
N ASP A 25 -14.74 -4.32 2.61
CA ASP A 25 -14.35 -4.51 4.01
C ASP A 25 -15.31 -3.83 5.02
N THR A 26 -16.30 -3.08 4.54
CA THR A 26 -17.40 -2.51 5.34
C THR A 26 -18.66 -3.35 5.31
N GLY A 27 -18.67 -4.47 4.55
CA GLY A 27 -19.82 -5.34 4.33
C GLY A 27 -20.79 -4.84 3.26
N HIS A 28 -20.42 -3.78 2.52
CA HIS A 28 -21.23 -3.30 1.40
C HIS A 28 -20.94 -4.12 0.14
N THR A 29 -22.01 -4.57 -0.54
CA THR A 29 -21.91 -5.34 -1.78
C THR A 29 -22.28 -4.46 -2.97
N LEU A 30 -21.40 -4.43 -3.97
CA LEU A 30 -21.61 -3.80 -5.28
C LEU A 30 -21.74 -4.89 -6.34
N ARG A 31 -22.73 -4.74 -7.21
CA ARG A 31 -22.95 -5.57 -8.39
C ARG A 31 -22.76 -4.75 -9.65
N LEU A 32 -21.90 -5.22 -10.54
CA LEU A 32 -21.65 -4.63 -11.87
C LEU A 32 -22.07 -5.64 -12.93
N GLU A 33 -22.85 -5.21 -13.91
CA GLU A 33 -23.26 -6.06 -15.05
C GLU A 33 -22.12 -6.26 -16.08
N GLN A 34 -21.09 -5.42 -16.01
CA GLN A 34 -19.88 -5.48 -16.84
C GLN A 34 -18.70 -4.86 -16.08
N PRO A 35 -17.45 -5.14 -16.50
CA PRO A 35 -16.28 -4.52 -15.90
C PRO A 35 -16.34 -3.00 -15.88
N ALA A 36 -15.88 -2.40 -14.78
CA ALA A 36 -15.86 -0.97 -14.57
C ALA A 36 -15.05 -0.24 -15.66
N ARG A 37 -15.57 0.89 -16.12
CA ARG A 37 -14.98 1.71 -17.19
C ARG A 37 -14.72 3.16 -16.79
N ARG A 38 -15.32 3.62 -15.71
CA ARG A 38 -15.18 5.00 -15.19
C ARG A 38 -14.86 4.94 -13.72
N ILE A 39 -13.57 4.90 -13.40
CA ILE A 39 -13.10 4.59 -12.05
C ILE A 39 -12.49 5.84 -11.41
N ILE A 40 -12.82 6.09 -10.14
CA ILE A 40 -12.18 7.13 -9.32
C ILE A 40 -11.50 6.45 -8.13
N PRO A 41 -10.16 6.40 -8.08
CA PRO A 41 -9.43 6.00 -6.90
C PRO A 41 -9.33 7.18 -5.92
N LEU A 42 -9.99 7.11 -4.77
CA LEU A 42 -9.88 8.13 -3.71
C LEU A 42 -8.70 7.88 -2.77
N TYR A 43 -7.85 6.93 -3.06
CA TYR A 43 -6.59 6.69 -2.37
C TYR A 43 -5.51 6.26 -3.37
N GLY A 44 -4.36 6.93 -3.33
CA GLY A 44 -3.30 6.78 -4.35
C GLY A 44 -2.83 5.35 -4.58
N ALA A 45 -2.84 4.49 -3.55
CA ALA A 45 -2.50 3.08 -3.71
C ALA A 45 -3.43 2.36 -4.71
N PHE A 46 -4.73 2.68 -4.72
CA PHE A 46 -5.66 2.10 -5.71
C PHE A 46 -5.40 2.61 -7.12
N GLY A 47 -5.01 3.89 -7.24
CA GLY A 47 -4.58 4.45 -8.53
C GLY A 47 -3.37 3.68 -9.10
N GLU A 48 -2.34 3.47 -8.27
CA GLU A 48 -1.16 2.70 -8.66
C GLU A 48 -1.49 1.23 -9.00
N MET A 49 -2.40 0.59 -8.26
CA MET A 49 -2.87 -0.78 -8.55
C MET A 49 -3.60 -0.85 -9.90
N LEU A 50 -4.46 0.13 -10.20
CA LEU A 50 -5.20 0.20 -11.46
C LEU A 50 -4.26 0.48 -12.65
N LEU A 51 -3.24 1.32 -12.45
CA LEU A 51 -2.20 1.52 -13.46
C LEU A 51 -1.42 0.22 -13.72
N ALA A 52 -1.04 -0.50 -12.68
CA ALA A 52 -0.35 -1.79 -12.80
C ALA A 52 -1.20 -2.85 -13.52
N LEU A 53 -2.54 -2.79 -13.40
CA LEU A 53 -3.49 -3.63 -14.13
C LEU A 53 -3.71 -3.20 -15.60
N GLY A 54 -3.09 -2.10 -16.04
CA GLY A 54 -3.32 -1.54 -17.37
C GLY A 54 -4.71 -0.91 -17.53
N CYS A 55 -5.28 -0.38 -16.44
CA CYS A 55 -6.60 0.27 -16.42
C CYS A 55 -6.51 1.80 -16.32
N GLY A 56 -5.37 2.40 -16.65
CA GLY A 56 -5.17 3.86 -16.58
C GLY A 56 -6.15 4.66 -17.44
N ASP A 57 -6.53 4.15 -18.60
CA ASP A 57 -7.51 4.74 -19.52
C ASP A 57 -8.93 4.81 -18.97
N ARG A 58 -9.21 4.07 -17.90
CA ARG A 58 -10.51 4.05 -17.21
C ARG A 58 -10.61 5.03 -16.04
N LEU A 59 -9.48 5.64 -15.66
CA LEU A 59 -9.44 6.60 -14.56
C LEU A 59 -10.00 7.94 -15.04
N VAL A 60 -11.02 8.47 -14.36
CA VAL A 60 -11.73 9.69 -14.78
C VAL A 60 -11.49 10.87 -13.84
N ALA A 61 -10.92 10.63 -12.67
CA ALA A 61 -10.50 11.66 -11.73
C ALA A 61 -9.44 11.10 -10.77
N ARG A 62 -8.79 11.97 -10.01
CA ARG A 62 -7.75 11.64 -9.01
C ARG A 62 -7.91 12.42 -7.72
N THR A 63 -7.17 12.05 -6.69
CA THR A 63 -7.02 12.91 -5.51
C THR A 63 -5.93 13.98 -5.73
N ASP A 64 -5.89 14.99 -4.84
CA ASP A 64 -4.86 16.03 -4.90
C ASP A 64 -3.44 15.44 -4.76
N ALA A 65 -3.28 14.42 -3.92
CA ALA A 65 -2.00 13.76 -3.67
C ALA A 65 -1.44 13.00 -4.89
N ASP A 66 -2.29 12.64 -5.86
CA ASP A 66 -1.90 11.87 -7.03
C ASP A 66 -1.39 12.75 -8.19
N ALA A 67 -1.32 14.06 -7.99
CA ALA A 67 -0.74 14.99 -8.97
C ALA A 67 0.76 14.70 -9.27
N SER A 68 1.46 14.05 -8.35
CA SER A 68 2.85 13.63 -8.53
C SER A 68 3.03 12.35 -9.35
N VAL A 69 1.95 11.63 -9.66
CA VAL A 69 1.96 10.44 -10.50
C VAL A 69 1.75 10.89 -11.96
N PRO A 70 2.74 10.74 -12.85
CA PRO A 70 2.68 11.33 -14.21
C PRO A 70 1.43 10.92 -15.00
N GLU A 71 1.03 9.65 -14.90
CA GLU A 71 -0.12 9.08 -15.61
C GLU A 71 -1.45 9.64 -15.10
N LEU A 72 -1.49 10.14 -13.85
CA LEU A 72 -2.68 10.70 -13.21
C LEU A 72 -2.70 12.23 -13.23
N ALA A 73 -1.58 12.88 -13.44
CA ALA A 73 -1.39 14.32 -13.26
C ALA A 73 -2.41 15.17 -14.06
N GLN A 74 -2.82 14.70 -15.23
CA GLN A 74 -3.75 15.42 -16.14
C GLN A 74 -5.21 15.19 -15.80
N LEU A 75 -5.55 14.24 -14.91
CA LEU A 75 -6.92 13.98 -14.52
C LEU A 75 -7.45 15.09 -13.59
N PRO A 76 -8.75 15.43 -13.64
CA PRO A 76 -9.34 16.39 -12.73
C PRO A 76 -9.23 15.90 -11.28
N ALA A 77 -8.85 16.82 -10.38
CA ALA A 77 -8.78 16.53 -8.95
C ALA A 77 -10.17 16.64 -8.31
N VAL A 78 -10.48 15.71 -7.41
CA VAL A 78 -11.75 15.68 -6.65
C VAL A 78 -11.56 15.90 -5.15
N GLY A 79 -10.43 16.47 -4.74
CA GLY A 79 -10.06 16.73 -3.35
C GLY A 79 -9.12 15.67 -2.77
N THR A 80 -9.00 15.62 -1.43
CA THR A 80 -8.12 14.67 -0.74
C THR A 80 -8.82 13.33 -0.50
N HIS A 81 -8.05 12.29 -0.20
CA HIS A 81 -8.60 10.97 0.17
C HIS A 81 -9.49 11.01 1.43
N MET A 82 -9.24 11.95 2.36
CA MET A 82 -10.04 12.13 3.56
C MET A 82 -11.26 13.03 3.35
N ARG A 83 -11.18 13.94 2.39
CA ARG A 83 -12.22 14.94 2.07
C ARG A 83 -12.36 15.09 0.56
N PRO A 84 -12.86 14.07 -0.14
CA PRO A 84 -13.25 14.22 -1.54
C PRO A 84 -14.44 15.17 -1.63
N ASN A 85 -14.54 15.94 -2.70
CA ASN A 85 -15.72 16.74 -3.00
C ASN A 85 -16.81 15.85 -3.62
N PRO A 86 -17.94 15.60 -2.93
CA PRO A 86 -18.96 14.67 -3.41
C PRO A 86 -19.60 15.09 -4.74
N GLU A 87 -19.73 16.40 -4.98
CA GLU A 87 -20.33 16.95 -6.21
C GLU A 87 -19.42 16.70 -7.42
N LEU A 88 -18.11 16.89 -7.24
CA LEU A 88 -17.12 16.60 -8.29
C LEU A 88 -17.05 15.10 -8.58
N VAL A 89 -17.08 14.26 -7.53
CA VAL A 89 -17.10 12.80 -7.68
C VAL A 89 -18.36 12.36 -8.45
N ALA A 90 -19.55 12.78 -8.00
CA ALA A 90 -20.81 12.44 -8.66
C ALA A 90 -20.89 13.02 -10.09
N GLY A 91 -20.42 14.25 -10.30
CA GLY A 91 -20.37 14.91 -11.60
C GLY A 91 -19.51 14.19 -12.63
N ALA A 92 -18.47 13.49 -12.20
CA ALA A 92 -17.65 12.64 -13.07
C ALA A 92 -18.36 11.34 -13.51
N ARG A 93 -19.55 11.05 -12.96
CA ARG A 93 -20.37 9.86 -13.28
C ARG A 93 -19.57 8.56 -13.29
N PRO A 94 -18.90 8.20 -12.19
CA PRO A 94 -18.17 6.95 -12.09
C PRO A 94 -19.11 5.74 -12.05
N ASP A 95 -18.66 4.61 -12.56
CA ASP A 95 -19.29 3.30 -12.33
C ASP A 95 -18.59 2.53 -11.19
N LEU A 96 -17.45 3.04 -10.71
CA LEU A 96 -16.74 2.52 -9.54
C LEU A 96 -15.93 3.63 -8.86
N VAL A 97 -16.09 3.75 -7.55
CA VAL A 97 -15.21 4.56 -6.69
C VAL A 97 -14.55 3.65 -5.68
N LEU A 98 -13.25 3.81 -5.50
CA LEU A 98 -12.45 3.04 -4.54
C LEU A 98 -11.99 3.95 -3.41
N GLN A 99 -12.36 3.62 -2.18
CA GLN A 99 -11.98 4.37 -0.99
C GLN A 99 -11.21 3.48 -0.01
N MET A 100 -10.32 4.08 0.78
CA MET A 100 -9.66 3.39 1.88
C MET A 100 -10.62 3.23 3.06
N SER A 101 -10.74 2.00 3.61
CA SER A 101 -11.44 1.77 4.89
C SER A 101 -10.53 1.98 6.10
N GLY A 102 -11.09 1.85 7.30
CA GLY A 102 -10.32 1.86 8.56
C GLY A 102 -10.10 3.25 9.19
N ARG A 103 -10.53 4.35 8.55
CA ARG A 103 -10.53 5.70 9.14
C ARG A 103 -11.94 6.26 9.21
N GLY A 104 -12.37 6.72 10.39
CA GLY A 104 -13.73 7.21 10.61
C GLY A 104 -14.16 8.32 9.64
N GLU A 105 -13.26 9.28 9.33
CA GLU A 105 -13.55 10.36 8.39
C GLU A 105 -13.75 9.84 6.95
N ALA A 106 -12.91 8.92 6.48
CA ALA A 106 -13.07 8.30 5.16
C ALA A 106 -14.37 7.49 5.06
N LEU A 107 -14.78 6.83 6.16
CA LEU A 107 -16.05 6.09 6.21
C LEU A 107 -17.24 7.02 6.09
N LEU A 108 -17.25 8.17 6.78
CA LEU A 108 -18.31 9.18 6.66
C LEU A 108 -18.44 9.70 5.23
N GLN A 109 -17.32 9.95 4.54
CA GLN A 109 -17.32 10.37 3.14
C GLN A 109 -17.84 9.28 2.21
N THR A 110 -17.47 8.03 2.46
CA THR A 110 -18.01 6.87 1.72
C THR A 110 -19.53 6.81 1.82
N GLU A 111 -20.07 6.93 3.01
CA GLU A 111 -21.52 6.91 3.23
C GLU A 111 -22.23 8.12 2.57
N ALA A 112 -21.61 9.30 2.59
CA ALA A 112 -22.15 10.47 1.91
C ALA A 112 -22.21 10.25 0.39
N LEU A 113 -21.18 9.69 -0.23
CA LEU A 113 -21.17 9.35 -1.65
C LEU A 113 -22.21 8.28 -1.99
N ARG A 114 -22.34 7.23 -1.19
CA ARG A 114 -23.36 6.17 -1.38
C ARG A 114 -24.78 6.73 -1.34
N LYS A 115 -25.06 7.69 -0.44
CA LYS A 115 -26.37 8.39 -0.37
C LYS A 115 -26.68 9.19 -1.66
N LEU A 116 -25.67 9.62 -2.39
CA LEU A 116 -25.81 10.27 -3.70
C LEU A 116 -25.92 9.26 -4.85
N GLY A 117 -26.00 7.96 -4.57
CA GLY A 117 -26.06 6.90 -5.56
C GLY A 117 -24.72 6.59 -6.25
N VAL A 118 -23.61 7.08 -5.71
CA VAL A 118 -22.27 6.79 -6.24
C VAL A 118 -21.85 5.37 -5.83
N PRO A 119 -21.41 4.50 -6.76
CA PRO A 119 -20.98 3.13 -6.46
C PRO A 119 -19.59 3.12 -5.81
N VAL A 120 -19.53 3.03 -4.47
CA VAL A 120 -18.28 3.07 -3.69
C VAL A 120 -18.01 1.74 -3.03
N LEU A 121 -16.81 1.19 -3.25
CA LEU A 121 -16.23 0.10 -2.49
C LEU A 121 -15.07 0.60 -1.63
N SER A 122 -14.99 0.11 -0.41
CA SER A 122 -13.97 0.51 0.57
C SER A 122 -13.13 -0.69 1.00
N PHE A 123 -11.80 -0.59 0.81
CA PHE A 123 -10.89 -1.66 1.15
C PHE A 123 -9.79 -1.20 2.10
N GLU A 124 -9.37 -2.10 2.98
CA GLU A 124 -8.21 -1.94 3.83
C GLU A 124 -6.99 -2.60 3.17
N VAL A 125 -5.89 -1.86 3.10
CA VAL A 125 -4.60 -2.36 2.59
C VAL A 125 -3.52 -1.93 3.56
N ASN A 126 -3.18 -2.81 4.50
CA ASN A 126 -2.17 -2.58 5.53
C ASN A 126 -1.11 -3.67 5.55
N SER A 127 -1.24 -4.70 4.73
CA SER A 127 -0.31 -5.83 4.65
C SER A 127 -0.15 -6.32 3.21
N PHE A 128 0.90 -7.09 2.93
CA PHE A 128 1.03 -7.76 1.62
C PHE A 128 -0.15 -8.69 1.33
N ALA A 129 -0.65 -9.42 2.33
CA ALA A 129 -1.80 -10.29 2.15
C ALA A 129 -3.05 -9.52 1.69
N GLN A 130 -3.32 -8.36 2.31
CA GLN A 130 -4.43 -7.49 1.90
C GLN A 130 -4.19 -6.85 0.54
N LEU A 131 -2.96 -6.44 0.23
CA LEU A 131 -2.59 -5.92 -1.09
C LEU A 131 -2.89 -6.94 -2.19
N PHE A 132 -2.49 -8.20 -2.01
CA PHE A 132 -2.73 -9.26 -2.99
C PHE A 132 -4.22 -9.55 -3.17
N ARG A 133 -4.96 -9.66 -2.06
CA ARG A 133 -6.42 -9.83 -2.08
C ARG A 133 -7.11 -8.70 -2.85
N VAL A 134 -6.76 -7.45 -2.55
CA VAL A 134 -7.38 -6.29 -3.20
C VAL A 134 -7.00 -6.21 -4.67
N MET A 135 -5.74 -6.54 -5.04
CA MET A 135 -5.33 -6.59 -6.44
C MET A 135 -6.16 -7.61 -7.23
N GLU A 136 -6.42 -8.81 -6.68
CA GLU A 136 -7.27 -9.81 -7.34
C GLU A 136 -8.73 -9.35 -7.46
N ILE A 137 -9.26 -8.64 -6.45
CA ILE A 137 -10.60 -8.02 -6.51
C ILE A 137 -10.66 -6.96 -7.60
N LEU A 138 -9.66 -6.07 -7.69
CA LEU A 138 -9.59 -5.06 -8.75
C LEU A 138 -9.48 -5.70 -10.14
N GLY A 139 -8.74 -6.80 -10.25
CA GLY A 139 -8.68 -7.60 -11.48
C GLY A 139 -10.07 -8.03 -11.93
N ARG A 140 -10.91 -8.57 -11.04
CA ARG A 140 -12.31 -8.94 -11.34
C ARG A 140 -13.15 -7.73 -11.72
N LEU A 141 -13.10 -6.66 -10.92
CA LEU A 141 -13.87 -5.43 -11.16
C LEU A 141 -13.52 -4.78 -12.51
N CYS A 142 -12.31 -4.99 -13.00
CA CYS A 142 -11.82 -4.44 -14.26
C CYS A 142 -11.81 -5.45 -15.42
N GLY A 143 -12.16 -6.74 -15.21
CA GLY A 143 -11.99 -7.80 -16.22
C GLY A 143 -10.53 -7.99 -16.62
N ARG A 144 -9.64 -7.96 -15.63
CA ARG A 144 -8.18 -8.11 -15.74
C ARG A 144 -7.67 -9.19 -14.77
N GLU A 145 -8.43 -10.27 -14.61
CA GLU A 145 -8.13 -11.32 -13.63
C GLU A 145 -6.81 -12.04 -13.92
N ALA A 146 -6.48 -12.22 -15.19
CA ALA A 146 -5.25 -12.90 -15.58
C ALA A 146 -4.02 -12.03 -15.23
N GLU A 147 -4.10 -10.74 -15.53
CA GLU A 147 -3.06 -9.75 -15.21
C GLU A 147 -2.88 -9.62 -13.70
N ALA A 148 -3.99 -9.55 -12.94
CA ALA A 148 -3.94 -9.48 -11.49
C ALA A 148 -3.27 -10.71 -10.88
N ARG A 149 -3.62 -11.93 -11.33
CA ARG A 149 -2.99 -13.16 -10.86
C ARG A 149 -1.51 -13.22 -11.21
N ALA A 150 -1.12 -12.76 -12.39
CA ALA A 150 0.28 -12.73 -12.81
C ALA A 150 1.11 -11.78 -11.94
N LEU A 151 0.60 -10.55 -11.68
CA LEU A 151 1.25 -9.58 -10.80
C LEU A 151 1.39 -10.12 -9.37
N VAL A 152 0.32 -10.68 -8.80
CA VAL A 152 0.34 -11.24 -7.45
C VAL A 152 1.32 -12.41 -7.34
N ALA A 153 1.39 -13.29 -8.36
CA ALA A 153 2.33 -14.39 -8.41
C ALA A 153 3.78 -13.90 -8.46
N ASP A 154 4.08 -12.88 -9.29
CA ASP A 154 5.40 -12.24 -9.34
C ASP A 154 5.79 -11.66 -7.98
N TRP A 155 4.93 -10.87 -7.36
CA TRP A 155 5.20 -10.26 -6.05
C TRP A 155 5.44 -11.29 -4.95
N LYS A 156 4.66 -12.38 -4.91
CA LYS A 156 4.87 -13.48 -3.97
C LYS A 156 6.23 -14.14 -4.18
N ALA A 157 6.59 -14.45 -5.42
CA ALA A 157 7.87 -15.07 -5.73
C ALA A 157 9.06 -14.17 -5.32
N ARG A 158 8.96 -12.84 -5.54
CA ARG A 158 9.98 -11.88 -5.12
C ARG A 158 10.13 -11.81 -3.60
N LEU A 159 9.00 -11.79 -2.85
CA LEU A 159 9.03 -11.82 -1.38
C LEU A 159 9.58 -13.15 -0.83
N GLU A 160 9.24 -14.27 -1.45
CA GLU A 160 9.80 -15.59 -1.10
C GLU A 160 11.31 -15.64 -1.35
N ALA A 161 11.80 -15.06 -2.44
CA ALA A 161 13.23 -14.96 -2.72
C ALA A 161 13.96 -14.10 -1.65
N LEU A 162 13.37 -12.99 -1.20
CA LEU A 162 13.91 -12.21 -0.09
C LEU A 162 13.96 -13.02 1.19
N ALA A 163 12.87 -13.71 1.55
CA ALA A 163 12.83 -14.55 2.75
C ALA A 163 13.88 -15.64 2.72
N ALA A 164 14.13 -16.27 1.58
CA ALA A 164 15.17 -17.28 1.41
C ALA A 164 16.59 -16.70 1.57
N ASP A 165 16.84 -15.48 1.09
CA ASP A 165 18.17 -14.84 1.19
C ASP A 165 18.60 -14.57 2.65
N HIS A 166 17.66 -14.26 3.54
CA HIS A 166 17.97 -14.00 4.95
C HIS A 166 17.57 -15.13 5.91
N ALA A 167 17.14 -16.28 5.39
CA ALA A 167 16.76 -17.42 6.22
C ALA A 167 17.87 -17.86 7.17
N GLY A 168 17.52 -18.13 8.43
CA GLY A 168 18.45 -18.54 9.48
C GLY A 168 19.33 -17.41 10.04
N ARG A 169 19.24 -16.20 9.54
CA ARG A 169 19.95 -15.04 10.12
C ARG A 169 19.10 -14.39 11.21
N LYS A 170 19.74 -13.86 12.24
CA LYS A 170 19.05 -13.03 13.23
C LYS A 170 18.50 -11.78 12.53
N PRO A 171 17.21 -11.44 12.67
CA PRO A 171 16.66 -10.24 12.05
C PRO A 171 17.33 -8.97 12.59
N TRP A 172 17.34 -7.91 11.80
CA TRP A 172 17.73 -6.58 12.24
C TRP A 172 16.62 -5.96 13.09
N ARG A 173 16.94 -5.37 14.22
CA ARG A 173 15.98 -4.62 15.04
C ARG A 173 15.83 -3.22 14.47
N VAL A 174 14.68 -2.97 13.79
CA VAL A 174 14.45 -1.78 12.99
C VAL A 174 13.40 -0.88 13.66
N PHE A 175 13.73 0.40 13.81
CA PHE A 175 12.78 1.45 14.12
C PHE A 175 12.47 2.26 12.87
N TYR A 176 11.18 2.57 12.63
CA TYR A 176 10.75 3.39 11.51
C TYR A 176 10.01 4.63 12.02
N GLU A 177 10.65 5.80 11.86
CA GLU A 177 10.07 7.10 12.17
C GLU A 177 9.24 7.61 11.01
N VAL A 178 7.94 7.80 11.26
CA VAL A 178 7.01 8.37 10.30
C VAL A 178 7.02 9.89 10.33
N ARG A 179 7.20 10.48 11.52
CA ARG A 179 7.21 11.93 11.70
C ARG A 179 7.93 12.37 12.99
N SER A 180 8.55 13.55 12.93
CA SER A 180 9.21 14.26 14.03
C SER A 180 8.84 15.76 13.91
N PRO A 181 8.90 16.58 15.00
CA PRO A 181 9.30 16.23 16.37
C PRO A 181 8.22 15.50 17.18
N ASP A 182 6.97 15.56 16.75
CA ASP A 182 5.84 14.84 17.33
C ASP A 182 5.97 13.36 16.93
N LEU A 183 6.76 12.60 17.71
CA LEU A 183 7.28 11.29 17.33
C LEU A 183 6.17 10.29 17.02
N LEU A 184 6.00 10.02 15.74
CA LEU A 184 5.10 9.03 15.20
C LEU A 184 5.91 7.94 14.53
N ALA A 185 5.69 6.70 14.91
CA ALA A 185 6.39 5.54 14.39
C ALA A 185 5.43 4.60 13.63
N ALA A 186 5.99 3.77 12.77
CA ALA A 186 5.24 2.67 12.18
C ALA A 186 5.04 1.56 13.21
N GLY A 187 3.78 1.20 13.48
CA GLY A 187 3.42 0.04 14.29
C GLY A 187 3.28 -1.24 13.45
N ARG A 188 3.04 -2.37 14.13
CA ARG A 188 2.96 -3.70 13.47
C ARG A 188 1.73 -3.90 12.60
N GLY A 189 0.72 -3.04 12.68
CA GLY A 189 -0.51 -3.14 11.89
C GLY A 189 -0.47 -2.41 10.55
N GLY A 190 0.68 -2.07 10.02
CA GLY A 190 0.85 -1.38 8.74
C GLY A 190 1.84 -2.05 7.81
N ILE A 191 1.72 -1.75 6.51
CA ILE A 191 2.58 -2.31 5.44
C ILE A 191 4.07 -2.12 5.70
N VAL A 192 4.46 -1.07 6.43
CA VAL A 192 5.86 -0.81 6.79
C VAL A 192 6.44 -1.96 7.61
N SER A 193 5.65 -2.56 8.52
CA SER A 193 6.10 -3.73 9.29
C SER A 193 6.35 -4.93 8.38
N ASP A 194 5.43 -5.20 7.45
CA ASP A 194 5.58 -6.27 6.46
C ASP A 194 6.82 -6.04 5.57
N ILE A 195 7.07 -4.79 5.15
CA ILE A 195 8.25 -4.42 4.37
C ILE A 195 9.54 -4.69 5.17
N ILE A 196 9.57 -4.29 6.45
CA ILE A 196 10.72 -4.54 7.34
C ILE A 196 10.96 -6.04 7.50
N GLU A 197 9.91 -6.82 7.75
CA GLU A 197 9.99 -8.27 7.93
C GLU A 197 10.44 -8.97 6.64
N ALA A 198 9.89 -8.62 5.50
CA ALA A 198 10.29 -9.16 4.21
C ALA A 198 11.76 -8.84 3.86
N ALA A 199 12.28 -7.72 4.36
CA ALA A 199 13.68 -7.31 4.17
C ALA A 199 14.66 -7.98 5.14
N GLY A 200 14.20 -8.83 6.07
CA GLY A 200 15.04 -9.48 7.08
C GLY A 200 15.22 -8.65 8.36
N GLY A 201 14.32 -7.72 8.64
CA GLY A 201 14.24 -6.96 9.87
C GLY A 201 13.11 -7.43 10.79
N GLU A 202 13.09 -6.86 11.99
CA GLU A 202 11.99 -6.93 12.96
C GLU A 202 11.64 -5.50 13.38
N ASN A 203 10.39 -5.11 13.26
CA ASN A 203 9.93 -3.82 13.77
C ASN A 203 9.94 -3.83 15.30
N VAL A 204 10.77 -2.95 15.92
CA VAL A 204 10.87 -2.85 17.38
C VAL A 204 9.65 -2.24 18.05
N VAL A 205 8.78 -1.59 17.28
CA VAL A 205 7.50 -1.02 17.78
C VAL A 205 6.47 -2.13 17.88
N SER A 206 6.02 -2.44 19.10
CA SER A 206 5.12 -3.58 19.38
C SER A 206 3.64 -3.28 19.18
N GLU A 207 3.24 -2.01 19.07
CA GLU A 207 1.86 -1.59 18.89
C GLU A 207 1.25 -2.21 17.63
N LYS A 208 0.07 -2.84 17.80
CA LYS A 208 -0.68 -3.48 16.71
C LYS A 208 -1.37 -2.49 15.77
N ARG A 209 -1.35 -1.20 16.07
CA ARG A 209 -1.88 -0.16 15.20
C ARG A 209 -0.93 0.11 14.04
N LYS A 210 -1.45 0.68 12.95
CA LYS A 210 -0.63 1.13 11.81
C LYS A 210 0.39 2.20 12.21
N LEU A 211 0.00 3.11 13.10
CA LEU A 211 0.82 4.21 13.59
C LEU A 211 0.80 4.21 15.12
N ALA A 212 1.95 4.39 15.72
CA ALA A 212 2.17 4.48 17.16
C ALA A 212 2.73 5.84 17.54
N ARG A 213 2.14 6.52 18.54
CA ARG A 213 2.74 7.70 19.15
C ARG A 213 3.68 7.24 20.26
N LEU A 214 4.92 7.66 20.19
CA LEU A 214 5.95 7.30 21.15
C LEU A 214 6.61 8.57 21.71
N ASN A 215 7.31 8.40 22.82
CA ASN A 215 8.26 9.38 23.33
C ASN A 215 9.71 8.93 23.01
N GLU A 216 10.65 9.85 23.18
CA GLU A 216 12.06 9.57 22.91
C GLU A 216 12.62 8.45 23.81
N GLU A 217 12.17 8.37 25.06
CA GLU A 217 12.58 7.36 26.04
C GLU A 217 12.23 5.94 25.58
N ALA A 218 11.05 5.75 24.99
CA ALA A 218 10.63 4.47 24.44
C ALA A 218 11.54 4.01 23.28
N VAL A 219 12.02 4.93 22.46
CA VAL A 219 12.97 4.63 21.38
C VAL A 219 14.33 4.29 21.93
N LEU A 220 14.81 5.05 22.93
CA LEU A 220 16.08 4.77 23.60
C LEU A 220 16.06 3.41 24.30
N LEU A 221 14.95 3.07 24.95
CA LEU A 221 14.78 1.75 25.60
C LEU A 221 14.70 0.62 24.58
N ALA A 222 14.08 0.87 23.43
CA ALA A 222 14.03 -0.10 22.35
C ALA A 222 15.39 -0.34 21.70
N ASP A 223 16.34 0.61 21.80
CA ASP A 223 17.70 0.58 21.26
C ASP A 223 17.77 -0.15 19.90
N PRO A 224 17.22 0.44 18.83
CA PRO A 224 17.18 -0.20 17.53
C PRO A 224 18.59 -0.33 16.93
N GLU A 225 18.85 -1.45 16.24
CA GLU A 225 20.08 -1.64 15.47
C GLU A 225 20.11 -0.80 14.18
N VAL A 226 18.91 -0.49 13.65
CA VAL A 226 18.68 0.29 12.43
C VAL A 226 17.58 1.33 12.66
N TYR A 227 17.78 2.55 12.18
CA TYR A 227 16.81 3.63 12.29
C TYR A 227 16.46 4.17 10.90
N LEU A 228 15.21 3.99 10.50
CA LEU A 228 14.68 4.51 9.25
C LEU A 228 13.91 5.81 9.52
N VAL A 229 14.13 6.84 8.70
CA VAL A 229 13.45 8.14 8.80
C VAL A 229 12.68 8.36 7.51
N GLN A 230 11.36 8.45 7.62
CA GLN A 230 10.52 8.79 6.48
C GLN A 230 10.71 10.26 6.06
N ARG A 231 10.83 10.51 4.77
CA ARG A 231 10.70 11.83 4.14
C ARG A 231 9.50 11.83 3.18
N GLY A 232 8.66 12.84 3.29
CA GLY A 232 7.48 13.01 2.44
C GLY A 232 6.48 13.98 3.05
N PRO A 233 5.23 14.03 2.56
CA PRO A 233 4.19 14.96 3.05
C PRO A 233 3.95 14.93 4.56
N MET A 234 4.10 13.77 5.21
CA MET A 234 3.95 13.66 6.67
C MET A 234 5.19 14.12 7.44
N ASN A 235 6.37 14.14 6.81
CA ASN A 235 7.66 14.52 7.39
C ASN A 235 8.52 15.22 6.34
N PRO A 236 8.16 16.44 5.93
CA PRO A 236 8.77 17.10 4.75
C PRO A 236 10.23 17.50 4.94
N ALA A 237 10.66 17.75 6.19
CA ALA A 237 12.01 18.17 6.51
C ALA A 237 12.50 17.53 7.81
N PRO A 238 12.75 16.21 7.81
CA PRO A 238 13.21 15.52 9.01
C PRO A 238 14.58 16.06 9.44
N ARG A 239 14.70 16.42 10.71
CA ARG A 239 15.98 16.83 11.28
C ARG A 239 16.92 15.62 11.34
N PRO A 240 18.20 15.77 10.92
CA PRO A 240 19.18 14.69 11.02
C PRO A 240 19.27 14.12 12.44
N LEU A 241 19.30 12.78 12.56
CA LEU A 241 19.32 12.10 13.86
C LEU A 241 20.56 12.48 14.69
N ALA A 242 21.72 12.67 14.06
CA ALA A 242 22.96 13.11 14.71
C ALA A 242 22.85 14.50 15.39
N GLU A 243 21.96 15.33 14.92
CA GLU A 243 21.70 16.67 15.49
C GLU A 243 20.64 16.66 16.60
N ARG A 244 19.99 15.51 16.85
CA ARG A 244 18.98 15.36 17.90
C ARG A 244 19.65 14.92 19.20
N PRO A 245 19.61 15.73 20.28
CA PRO A 245 20.38 15.49 21.50
C PRO A 245 20.18 14.08 22.08
N HIS A 246 18.93 13.59 22.09
CA HIS A 246 18.56 12.30 22.66
C HIS A 246 18.94 11.11 21.76
N PHE A 247 18.98 11.27 20.43
CA PHE A 247 19.20 10.15 19.49
C PHE A 247 20.64 10.00 19.02
N ARG A 248 21.48 11.05 19.14
CA ARG A 248 22.90 10.97 18.75
C ARG A 248 23.70 9.88 19.47
N GLY A 249 23.20 9.43 20.63
CA GLY A 249 23.82 8.37 21.42
C GLY A 249 23.40 6.94 21.02
N LEU A 250 22.34 6.77 20.19
CA LEU A 250 21.91 5.46 19.71
C LEU A 250 23.01 4.76 18.90
N GLY A 251 23.18 3.45 19.09
CA GLY A 251 24.13 2.65 18.33
C GLY A 251 23.88 2.75 16.82
N ALA A 252 22.62 2.73 16.38
CA ALA A 252 22.27 2.94 14.99
C ALA A 252 22.80 4.25 14.40
N VAL A 253 22.74 5.36 15.17
CA VAL A 253 23.20 6.67 14.72
C VAL A 253 24.72 6.77 14.70
N ARG A 254 25.39 6.32 15.78
CA ARG A 254 26.85 6.37 15.88
C ARG A 254 27.56 5.55 14.81
N GLU A 255 26.96 4.43 14.42
CA GLU A 255 27.53 3.49 13.45
C GLU A 255 26.99 3.70 12.02
N GLY A 256 26.24 4.79 11.80
CA GLY A 256 25.73 5.16 10.46
C GLY A 256 24.68 4.20 9.90
N ARG A 257 24.02 3.39 10.75
CA ARG A 257 22.95 2.49 10.35
C ARG A 257 21.59 3.22 10.34
N THR A 258 21.59 4.34 9.67
CA THR A 258 20.40 5.20 9.48
C THR A 258 20.13 5.38 8.01
N LEU A 259 18.86 5.34 7.61
CA LEU A 259 18.45 5.52 6.24
C LEU A 259 17.22 6.45 6.17
N GLU A 260 17.30 7.47 5.31
CA GLU A 260 16.13 8.24 4.92
C GLU A 260 15.42 7.53 3.78
N VAL A 261 14.09 7.33 3.94
CA VAL A 261 13.26 6.59 2.99
C VAL A 261 12.09 7.43 2.49
N ASP A 262 11.70 7.22 1.25
CA ASP A 262 10.58 7.92 0.61
C ASP A 262 9.22 7.44 1.16
N GLU A 263 8.36 8.38 1.59
CA GLU A 263 7.03 8.09 2.12
C GLU A 263 6.14 7.36 1.10
N ALA A 264 6.17 7.79 -0.16
CA ALA A 264 5.31 7.20 -1.18
C ALA A 264 5.70 5.77 -1.52
N LEU A 265 6.99 5.43 -1.37
CA LEU A 265 7.48 4.07 -1.59
C LEU A 265 7.21 3.16 -0.39
N PHE A 266 7.51 3.62 0.83
CA PHE A 266 7.49 2.76 2.03
C PHE A 266 6.14 2.76 2.76
N SER A 267 5.41 3.87 2.79
CA SER A 267 4.22 4.03 3.63
C SER A 267 2.90 3.97 2.87
N ARG A 268 2.93 4.02 1.54
CA ARG A 268 1.76 3.83 0.68
C ARG A 268 1.64 2.35 0.30
N PRO A 269 0.64 1.61 0.82
CA PRO A 269 0.50 0.18 0.56
C PRO A 269 0.01 -0.08 -0.88
N GLY A 270 0.91 -0.33 -1.79
CA GLY A 270 0.64 -0.50 -3.22
C GLY A 270 1.64 -1.41 -3.92
N PRO A 271 1.61 -1.49 -5.25
CA PRO A 271 2.53 -2.31 -6.04
C PRO A 271 4.00 -2.11 -5.71
N ARG A 272 4.38 -0.87 -5.37
CA ARG A 272 5.75 -0.49 -5.03
C ARG A 272 6.23 -0.94 -3.65
N SER A 273 5.34 -1.48 -2.81
CA SER A 273 5.73 -1.99 -1.48
C SER A 273 6.70 -3.19 -1.57
N VAL A 274 6.62 -3.99 -2.63
CA VAL A 274 7.58 -5.08 -2.87
C VAL A 274 8.95 -4.52 -3.23
N GLU A 275 9.00 -3.47 -4.06
CA GLU A 275 10.25 -2.76 -4.37
C GLU A 275 10.87 -2.13 -3.11
N ALA A 276 10.06 -1.55 -2.21
CA ALA A 276 10.52 -1.04 -0.93
C ALA A 276 11.20 -2.12 -0.08
N ALA A 277 10.62 -3.34 -0.03
CA ALA A 277 11.20 -4.47 0.68
C ALA A 277 12.54 -4.90 0.06
N GLU A 278 12.64 -4.94 -1.26
CA GLU A 278 13.89 -5.27 -1.97
C GLU A 278 14.98 -4.22 -1.73
N GLN A 279 14.65 -2.94 -1.82
CA GLN A 279 15.58 -1.85 -1.55
C GLN A 279 16.10 -1.90 -0.11
N LEU A 280 15.20 -2.11 0.86
CA LEU A 280 15.59 -2.23 2.27
C LEU A 280 16.46 -3.48 2.48
N ALA A 281 16.11 -4.63 1.93
CA ALA A 281 16.90 -5.86 2.03
C ALA A 281 18.31 -5.67 1.47
N GLN A 282 18.43 -5.06 0.30
CA GLN A 282 19.71 -4.76 -0.33
C GLN A 282 20.57 -3.85 0.55
N TRP A 283 19.97 -2.81 1.15
CA TRP A 283 20.68 -1.90 2.04
C TRP A 283 21.11 -2.60 3.33
N LEU A 284 20.22 -3.38 3.98
CA LEU A 284 20.54 -4.15 5.19
C LEU A 284 21.66 -5.16 4.97
N LYS A 285 21.73 -5.77 3.79
CA LYS A 285 22.79 -6.72 3.41
C LYS A 285 24.19 -6.08 3.36
N GLY A 286 24.26 -4.77 3.06
CA GLY A 286 25.49 -3.99 3.07
C GLY A 286 25.99 -3.60 4.46
N LEU A 287 25.17 -3.75 5.49
CA LEU A 287 25.52 -3.36 6.86
C LEU A 287 26.32 -4.45 7.58
N LYS A 288 27.21 -4.01 8.47
CA LYS A 288 27.86 -4.92 9.45
C LYS A 288 27.00 -5.00 10.70
N LYS A 289 26.65 -6.22 11.12
CA LYS A 289 25.97 -6.42 12.42
C LYS A 289 26.87 -5.99 13.56
N PRO A 290 26.28 -5.40 14.64
CA PRO A 290 27.02 -5.16 15.87
C PRO A 290 27.62 -6.50 16.37
N GLU A 291 28.83 -6.47 16.80
CA GLU A 291 29.40 -7.65 17.54
C GLU A 291 28.54 -7.86 18.79
N ALA A 292 28.05 -9.09 18.97
CA ALA A 292 27.35 -9.43 20.21
C ALA A 292 28.28 -9.07 21.38
N GLU A 293 27.84 -8.16 22.26
CA GLU A 293 28.56 -7.94 23.53
C GLU A 293 28.76 -9.30 24.16
N LYS A 294 30.00 -9.73 24.24
CA LYS A 294 30.40 -10.87 25.06
C LYS A 294 30.04 -10.46 26.48
N ASN A 295 28.82 -10.86 26.94
CA ASN A 295 28.51 -10.77 28.35
C ASN A 295 29.65 -11.40 29.11
N GLY A 296 30.37 -10.56 29.83
CA GLY A 296 31.53 -10.97 30.62
C GLY A 296 31.11 -12.02 31.61
N GLU A 297 31.43 -13.25 31.30
CA GLU A 297 31.73 -14.22 32.31
C GLU A 297 33.04 -13.74 32.96
N GLY A 298 32.92 -13.19 34.16
CA GLY A 298 34.15 -12.83 34.86
C GLY A 298 33.92 -12.01 36.13
N LYS A 299 33.48 -12.61 37.17
CA LYS A 299 34.01 -12.71 38.52
C LYS A 299 32.96 -12.62 39.61
#